data_c17bb29dd3bf6869a793574480983220
#
_entry.id   c17bb29dd3bf6869a793574480983220
#
_cell.length_a   1.000
_cell.length_b   1.000
_cell.length_c   1.000
_cell.angle_alpha   90.00
_cell.angle_beta   90.00
_cell.angle_gamma   90.00
#
_symmetry.space_group_name_H-M   'P 1'
#
loop_
_entity.id
_entity.type
_entity.pdbx_description
1 polymer ?
#
loop_
_entity_poly.entity_id
_entity_poly.type
_entity_poly.pdbx_seq_one_letter_code
_entity_poly.pdbx_strand_id
1 'polypeptide(L)'
;KNKIILNYVHGKKLFFEDLIINSCQAILYNPNSKPKNLKHASQVVFGGLSCSNSLENNLCENYQSGDGLSTTKTRLSYLNPSELDINDSILYKIDSIVNNGIDNHAMPGCQILAAKDGNVFFNKSFGNHTYDSSSKKVENSDIYDLASITKIASSALILMQLESENRFSVDSTLGSYLPEILDSTEYKNLVLKEILTHQAG
;
A
#
# COMPACT_ATOMS: atom_id res chain seq x y z
N LYS A 1 -8.97 -11.11 21.98
CA LYS A 1 -9.38 -9.93 22.79
C LYS A 1 -9.56 -8.76 21.84
N ASN A 2 -10.76 -8.20 21.79
CA ASN A 2 -11.03 -7.00 20.98
C ASN A 2 -10.27 -5.82 21.58
N LYS A 3 -9.51 -5.11 20.75
CA LYS A 3 -8.84 -3.87 21.16
C LYS A 3 -9.83 -2.71 20.97
N ILE A 4 -9.97 -1.88 21.99
CA ILE A 4 -10.80 -0.67 21.94
C ILE A 4 -9.86 0.52 21.79
N ILE A 5 -10.02 1.26 20.71
CA ILE A 5 -9.32 2.51 20.45
C ILE A 5 -10.38 3.62 20.50
N LEU A 6 -10.23 4.55 21.41
CA LEU A 6 -11.10 5.72 21.49
C LEU A 6 -10.50 6.83 20.63
N ASN A 7 -11.22 7.22 19.57
CA ASN A 7 -10.90 8.43 18.82
C ASN A 7 -11.69 9.60 19.41
N TYR A 8 -10.99 10.46 20.14
CA TYR A 8 -11.58 11.62 20.78
C TYR A 8 -11.33 12.89 19.97
N VAL A 9 -12.43 13.53 19.57
CA VAL A 9 -12.39 14.79 18.80
C VAL A 9 -12.86 15.93 19.69
N HIS A 10 -12.02 16.96 19.85
CA HIS A 10 -12.26 18.07 20.75
C HIS A 10 -13.19 19.13 20.17
N GLY A 11 -14.19 19.52 20.99
CA GLY A 11 -14.89 20.82 20.91
C GLY A 11 -14.83 21.62 22.19
N LYS A 12 -14.74 21.06 23.37
CA LYS A 12 -14.62 21.71 24.70
C LYS A 12 -14.08 20.64 25.67
N LYS A 13 -13.45 21.06 26.78
CA LYS A 13 -13.04 20.20 27.90
C LYS A 13 -14.11 19.16 28.20
N LEU A 14 -13.99 17.99 27.68
CA LEU A 14 -14.80 16.87 28.15
C LEU A 14 -14.11 16.31 29.39
N PHE A 15 -14.90 16.13 30.45
CA PHE A 15 -14.47 15.33 31.58
C PHE A 15 -14.35 13.90 31.07
N PHE A 16 -13.13 13.39 30.96
CA PHE A 16 -12.90 11.99 30.77
C PHE A 16 -13.34 11.30 32.06
N GLU A 17 -14.47 10.64 32.04
CA GLU A 17 -14.83 9.76 33.14
C GLU A 17 -13.79 8.63 33.21
N ASP A 18 -13.19 8.43 34.34
CA ASP A 18 -12.13 7.42 34.58
C ASP A 18 -12.49 6.02 34.07
N LEU A 19 -13.77 5.69 34.07
CA LEU A 19 -14.29 4.41 33.60
C LEU A 19 -14.08 4.21 32.08
N ILE A 20 -14.20 5.24 31.28
CA ILE A 20 -14.02 5.17 29.81
C ILE A 20 -12.54 5.08 29.48
N ILE A 21 -11.73 5.90 30.14
CA ILE A 21 -10.28 5.94 29.91
C ILE A 21 -9.64 4.60 30.28
N ASN A 22 -10.00 4.03 31.43
CA ASN A 22 -9.44 2.77 31.91
C ASN A 22 -9.91 1.54 31.12
N SER A 23 -10.97 1.64 30.31
CA SER A 23 -11.46 0.57 29.42
C SER A 23 -10.79 0.55 28.04
N CYS A 24 -10.09 1.62 27.66
CA CYS A 24 -9.43 1.75 26.37
C CYS A 24 -7.96 1.31 26.41
N GLN A 25 -7.47 0.65 25.35
CA GLN A 25 -6.05 0.34 25.20
C GLN A 25 -5.26 1.50 24.59
N ALA A 26 -5.91 2.39 23.87
CA ALA A 26 -5.31 3.59 23.30
C ALA A 26 -6.35 4.69 23.16
N ILE A 27 -5.90 5.94 23.30
CA ILE A 27 -6.71 7.14 23.08
C ILE A 27 -5.99 7.97 22.01
N LEU A 28 -6.70 8.29 20.94
CA LEU A 28 -6.23 9.23 19.94
C LEU A 28 -6.92 10.58 20.17
N TYR A 29 -6.14 11.55 20.63
CA TYR A 29 -6.63 12.91 20.85
C TYR A 29 -6.52 13.74 19.57
N ASN A 30 -7.62 14.31 19.14
CA ASN A 30 -7.68 15.19 17.96
C ASN A 30 -8.24 16.57 18.40
N PRO A 31 -7.44 17.64 18.33
CA PRO A 31 -7.84 18.95 18.89
C PRO A 31 -8.96 19.65 18.12
N ASN A 32 -9.36 19.17 16.95
CA ASN A 32 -10.48 19.75 16.20
C ASN A 32 -11.21 18.74 15.30
N SER A 33 -12.45 19.07 14.95
CA SER A 33 -13.37 18.22 14.18
C SER A 33 -13.36 18.47 12.67
N LYS A 34 -12.36 19.14 12.12
CA LYS A 34 -12.28 19.35 10.66
C LYS A 34 -12.23 18.02 9.93
N PRO A 35 -12.95 17.85 8.81
CA PRO A 35 -12.98 16.56 8.06
C PRO A 35 -11.60 16.00 7.72
N LYS A 36 -10.65 16.87 7.38
CA LYS A 36 -9.25 16.49 7.14
C LYS A 36 -8.63 15.80 8.36
N ASN A 37 -8.81 16.36 9.56
CA ASN A 37 -8.24 15.80 10.78
C ASN A 37 -8.87 14.45 11.14
N LEU A 38 -10.16 14.26 10.89
CA LEU A 38 -10.84 12.98 11.09
C LEU A 38 -10.28 11.90 10.13
N LYS A 39 -10.06 12.28 8.88
CA LYS A 39 -9.42 11.40 7.89
C LYS A 39 -8.00 11.00 8.31
N HIS A 40 -7.20 11.94 8.82
CA HIS A 40 -5.85 11.65 9.32
C HIS A 40 -5.90 10.79 10.58
N ALA A 41 -6.80 11.08 11.52
CA ALA A 41 -6.99 10.29 12.74
C ALA A 41 -7.29 8.82 12.42
N SER A 42 -8.18 8.55 11.47
CA SER A 42 -8.45 7.17 11.04
C SER A 42 -7.21 6.50 10.44
N GLN A 43 -6.40 7.24 9.69
CA GLN A 43 -5.17 6.68 9.12
C GLN A 43 -4.10 6.38 10.17
N VAL A 44 -4.01 7.17 11.26
CA VAL A 44 -3.15 6.85 12.41
C VAL A 44 -3.59 5.53 13.05
N VAL A 45 -4.89 5.38 13.31
CA VAL A 45 -5.44 4.14 13.90
C VAL A 45 -5.12 2.91 13.06
N PHE A 46 -5.21 3.02 11.74
CA PHE A 46 -4.95 1.92 10.82
C PHE A 46 -3.50 1.87 10.27
N GLY A 47 -2.57 2.62 10.84
CA GLY A 47 -1.15 2.56 10.51
C GLY A 47 -0.77 3.21 9.17
N GLY A 48 -1.65 4.04 8.57
CA GLY A 48 -1.34 4.81 7.36
C GLY A 48 -0.50 6.07 7.65
N LEU A 49 -0.61 6.62 8.84
CA LEU A 49 0.19 7.75 9.30
C LEU A 49 0.85 7.41 10.65
N SER A 50 2.05 7.93 10.85
CA SER A 50 2.70 7.93 12.17
C SER A 50 2.12 9.04 13.05
N CYS A 51 2.20 8.86 14.34
CA CYS A 51 1.94 9.88 15.34
C CYS A 51 3.15 9.96 16.29
N SER A 52 3.63 11.15 16.56
CA SER A 52 4.76 11.41 17.47
C SER A 52 4.55 12.66 18.32
N ASN A 53 3.36 13.26 18.24
CA ASN A 53 3.04 14.45 18.99
C ASN A 53 2.71 14.11 20.45
N SER A 54 3.06 14.98 21.35
CA SER A 54 2.67 14.97 22.75
C SER A 54 1.54 15.97 23.04
N LEU A 55 0.91 15.80 24.18
CA LEU A 55 -0.14 16.72 24.67
C LEU A 55 0.47 18.10 24.96
N GLU A 56 -0.15 19.14 24.44
CA GLU A 56 0.26 20.52 24.73
C GLU A 56 -0.22 20.97 26.12
N ASN A 57 -1.34 20.44 26.55
CA ASN A 57 -1.99 20.80 27.82
C ASN A 57 -2.46 19.54 28.57
N ASN A 58 -2.60 19.66 29.90
CA ASN A 58 -3.17 18.61 30.71
C ASN A 58 -4.62 18.34 30.29
N LEU A 59 -4.96 17.09 30.02
CA LEU A 59 -6.34 16.67 29.74
C LEU A 59 -7.06 16.24 31.02
N CYS A 60 -6.38 15.47 31.89
CA CYS A 60 -6.84 15.01 33.19
C CYS A 60 -5.63 14.65 34.08
N GLU A 61 -5.85 14.12 35.29
CA GLU A 61 -4.77 13.71 36.18
C GLU A 61 -3.81 12.68 35.56
N ASN A 62 -4.35 11.76 34.77
CA ASN A 62 -3.58 10.65 34.17
C ASN A 62 -2.93 11.02 32.82
N TYR A 63 -3.26 12.17 32.23
CA TYR A 63 -2.76 12.62 30.92
C TYR A 63 -2.32 14.07 31.00
N GLN A 64 -1.03 14.26 31.19
CA GLN A 64 -0.41 15.57 31.40
C GLN A 64 0.19 16.14 30.11
N SER A 65 0.47 17.44 30.14
CA SER A 65 1.26 18.08 29.07
C SER A 65 2.60 17.38 28.92
N GLY A 66 2.99 17.07 27.70
CA GLY A 66 4.19 16.29 27.38
C GLY A 66 3.97 14.78 27.17
N ASP A 67 2.86 14.23 27.67
CA ASP A 67 2.52 12.82 27.45
C ASP A 67 2.19 12.56 25.99
N GLY A 68 2.62 11.40 25.48
CA GLY A 68 2.33 10.95 24.12
C GLY A 68 2.98 9.60 23.83
N LEU A 69 2.43 8.92 22.84
CA LEU A 69 2.97 7.68 22.31
C LEU A 69 3.33 7.86 20.84
N SER A 70 4.52 7.42 20.48
CA SER A 70 4.93 7.38 19.08
C SER A 70 4.49 6.10 18.42
N THR A 71 3.91 6.23 17.22
CA THR A 71 3.56 5.12 16.35
C THR A 71 4.31 5.26 15.02
N THR A 72 4.63 4.13 14.40
CA THR A 72 5.25 4.10 13.07
C THR A 72 4.22 3.83 12.00
N LYS A 73 4.47 4.35 10.80
CA LYS A 73 3.70 4.04 9.60
C LYS A 73 3.96 2.58 9.20
N THR A 74 2.91 1.80 9.02
CA THR A 74 2.98 0.36 8.69
C THR A 74 2.38 0.01 7.34
N ARG A 75 1.71 0.96 6.66
CA ARG A 75 1.12 0.79 5.32
C ARG A 75 1.10 2.12 4.57
N LEU A 76 0.70 2.08 3.30
CA LEU A 76 0.46 3.32 2.53
C LEU A 76 -0.62 4.17 3.20
N SER A 77 -0.41 5.47 3.24
CA SER A 77 -1.45 6.45 3.60
C SER A 77 -2.23 6.90 2.37
N TYR A 78 -3.36 7.53 2.58
CA TYR A 78 -4.20 8.13 1.55
C TYR A 78 -4.32 9.63 1.82
N LEU A 79 -3.69 10.44 0.99
CA LEU A 79 -3.68 11.90 1.11
C LEU A 79 -4.32 12.53 -0.13
N ASN A 80 -4.77 13.78 0.00
CA ASN A 80 -5.18 14.52 -1.18
C ASN A 80 -3.94 14.91 -2.00
N PRO A 81 -4.01 14.97 -3.33
CA PRO A 81 -2.89 15.36 -4.18
C PRO A 81 -2.23 16.68 -3.77
N SER A 82 -3.04 17.67 -3.38
CA SER A 82 -2.55 18.98 -2.91
C SER A 82 -1.70 18.91 -1.62
N GLU A 83 -1.83 17.85 -0.82
CA GLU A 83 -0.99 17.62 0.37
C GLU A 83 0.40 17.06 0.01
N LEU A 84 0.60 16.70 -1.26
CA LEU A 84 1.83 16.15 -1.83
C LEU A 84 2.43 17.07 -2.90
N ASP A 85 1.97 18.33 -2.98
CA ASP A 85 2.34 19.30 -4.00
C ASP A 85 2.03 18.80 -5.43
N ILE A 86 0.96 18.01 -5.57
CA ILE A 86 0.45 17.52 -6.86
C ILE A 86 -0.76 18.37 -7.25
N ASN A 87 -0.75 18.89 -8.47
CA ASN A 87 -1.86 19.66 -9.00
C ASN A 87 -3.01 18.71 -9.40
N ASP A 88 -4.12 18.78 -8.67
CA ASP A 88 -5.32 17.98 -8.90
C ASP A 88 -5.85 18.11 -10.35
N SER A 89 -5.73 19.30 -10.91
CA SER A 89 -6.27 19.56 -12.25
C SER A 89 -5.57 18.77 -13.38
N ILE A 90 -4.37 18.22 -13.10
CA ILE A 90 -3.64 17.40 -14.09
C ILE A 90 -4.11 15.94 -14.10
N LEU A 91 -4.72 15.48 -13.01
CA LEU A 91 -5.12 14.08 -12.85
C LEU A 91 -6.27 13.67 -13.77
N TYR A 92 -7.06 14.63 -14.28
CA TYR A 92 -8.08 14.33 -15.28
C TYR A 92 -7.50 13.71 -16.57
N LYS A 93 -6.20 13.93 -16.85
CA LYS A 93 -5.52 13.31 -17.99
C LYS A 93 -5.48 11.79 -17.87
N ILE A 94 -5.38 11.26 -16.64
CA ILE A 94 -5.45 9.82 -16.39
C ILE A 94 -6.83 9.31 -16.80
N ASP A 95 -7.90 9.98 -16.36
CA ASP A 95 -9.27 9.64 -16.73
C ASP A 95 -9.46 9.64 -18.26
N SER A 96 -8.94 10.66 -18.93
CA SER A 96 -9.05 10.80 -20.39
C SER A 96 -8.31 9.67 -21.12
N ILE A 97 -7.08 9.34 -20.71
CA ILE A 97 -6.30 8.27 -21.35
C ILE A 97 -6.98 6.92 -21.17
N VAL A 98 -7.45 6.64 -19.94
CA VAL A 98 -8.09 5.36 -19.62
C VAL A 98 -9.41 5.19 -20.38
N ASN A 99 -10.27 6.22 -20.37
CA ASN A 99 -11.53 6.15 -21.10
C ASN A 99 -11.31 5.99 -22.60
N ASN A 100 -10.33 6.70 -23.17
CA ASN A 100 -9.95 6.50 -24.57
C ASN A 100 -9.50 5.04 -24.85
N GLY A 101 -8.73 4.43 -23.93
CA GLY A 101 -8.34 3.02 -24.04
C GLY A 101 -9.56 2.08 -24.01
N ILE A 102 -10.53 2.33 -23.13
CA ILE A 102 -11.76 1.55 -23.05
C ILE A 102 -12.62 1.72 -24.32
N ASP A 103 -12.79 2.94 -24.77
CA ASP A 103 -13.58 3.27 -25.97
C ASP A 103 -12.99 2.66 -27.24
N ASN A 104 -11.65 2.55 -27.31
CA ASN A 104 -10.94 1.89 -28.41
C ASN A 104 -10.73 0.38 -28.21
N HIS A 105 -11.41 -0.24 -27.25
CA HIS A 105 -11.33 -1.68 -26.97
C HIS A 105 -9.93 -2.21 -26.66
N ALA A 106 -9.05 -1.36 -26.11
CA ALA A 106 -7.74 -1.80 -25.63
C ALA A 106 -7.85 -2.60 -24.32
N MET A 107 -8.85 -2.29 -23.50
CA MET A 107 -9.19 -2.99 -22.26
C MET A 107 -10.63 -2.69 -21.86
N PRO A 108 -11.38 -3.64 -21.25
CA PRO A 108 -12.77 -3.41 -20.83
C PRO A 108 -12.86 -2.54 -19.56
N GLY A 109 -11.83 -2.56 -18.72
CA GLY A 109 -11.73 -1.77 -17.51
C GLY A 109 -10.40 -1.99 -16.80
N CYS A 110 -10.12 -1.19 -15.77
CA CYS A 110 -8.90 -1.31 -14.99
C CYS A 110 -9.03 -0.63 -13.62
N GLN A 111 -8.06 -0.91 -12.76
CA GLN A 111 -7.80 -0.13 -11.53
C GLN A 111 -6.47 0.61 -11.68
N ILE A 112 -6.42 1.85 -11.21
CA ILE A 112 -5.20 2.65 -11.16
C ILE A 112 -4.99 3.13 -9.73
N LEU A 113 -3.82 2.81 -9.18
CA LEU A 113 -3.35 3.36 -7.92
C LEU A 113 -2.01 4.05 -8.17
N ALA A 114 -1.92 5.32 -7.77
CA ALA A 114 -0.66 6.05 -7.79
C ALA A 114 -0.31 6.58 -6.40
N ALA A 115 0.97 6.43 -6.04
CA ALA A 115 1.50 6.87 -4.76
C ALA A 115 2.81 7.63 -4.94
N LYS A 116 3.04 8.61 -4.06
CA LYS A 116 4.28 9.37 -3.95
C LYS A 116 4.74 9.31 -2.49
N ASP A 117 5.99 8.94 -2.26
CA ASP A 117 6.60 8.86 -0.93
C ASP A 117 5.75 8.03 0.07
N GLY A 118 5.22 6.90 -0.41
CA GLY A 118 4.36 6.03 0.38
C GLY A 118 2.96 6.57 0.65
N ASN A 119 2.51 7.62 -0.03
CA ASN A 119 1.18 8.22 0.12
C ASN A 119 0.41 8.08 -1.18
N VAL A 120 -0.72 7.36 -1.13
CA VAL A 120 -1.63 7.21 -2.27
C VAL A 120 -2.37 8.53 -2.47
N PHE A 121 -2.27 9.09 -3.66
CA PHE A 121 -2.96 10.30 -4.05
C PHE A 121 -4.00 10.09 -5.15
N PHE A 122 -3.96 8.93 -5.81
CA PHE A 122 -4.93 8.53 -6.82
C PHE A 122 -5.24 7.06 -6.65
N ASN A 123 -6.53 6.72 -6.56
CA ASN A 123 -7.01 5.34 -6.48
C ASN A 123 -8.42 5.29 -7.08
N LYS A 124 -8.52 4.82 -8.32
CA LYS A 124 -9.75 4.86 -9.08
C LYS A 124 -9.91 3.63 -9.97
N SER A 125 -11.14 3.17 -10.08
CA SER A 125 -11.56 2.08 -10.97
C SER A 125 -12.30 2.64 -12.17
N PHE A 126 -12.17 1.97 -13.33
CA PHE A 126 -12.74 2.38 -14.60
C PHE A 126 -13.34 1.19 -15.34
N GLY A 127 -14.40 1.44 -16.11
CA GLY A 127 -15.01 0.45 -16.99
C GLY A 127 -15.64 -0.75 -16.28
N ASN A 128 -15.66 -1.87 -16.98
CA ASN A 128 -16.29 -3.12 -16.56
C ASN A 128 -15.28 -4.28 -16.64
N HIS A 129 -15.64 -5.45 -16.09
CA HIS A 129 -14.78 -6.64 -16.15
C HIS A 129 -14.65 -7.22 -17.56
N THR A 130 -15.69 -7.08 -18.38
CA THR A 130 -15.73 -7.51 -19.79
C THR A 130 -16.44 -6.46 -20.63
N TYR A 131 -16.47 -6.65 -21.95
CA TYR A 131 -17.22 -5.79 -22.89
C TYR A 131 -18.71 -6.12 -22.97
N ASP A 132 -19.18 -7.14 -22.27
CA ASP A 132 -20.60 -7.48 -22.26
C ASP A 132 -21.43 -6.41 -21.54
N SER A 133 -22.60 -6.08 -22.09
CA SER A 133 -23.49 -5.07 -21.53
C SER A 133 -24.00 -5.40 -20.11
N SER A 134 -24.00 -6.68 -19.73
CA SER A 134 -24.35 -7.17 -18.39
C SER A 134 -23.17 -7.28 -17.43
N SER A 135 -21.95 -6.92 -17.88
CA SER A 135 -20.75 -7.05 -17.08
C SER A 135 -20.76 -6.11 -15.88
N LYS A 136 -20.26 -6.59 -14.75
CA LYS A 136 -20.11 -5.77 -13.54
C LYS A 136 -19.06 -4.67 -13.77
N LYS A 137 -19.25 -3.54 -13.11
CA LYS A 137 -18.25 -2.49 -13.04
C LYS A 137 -17.02 -2.94 -12.25
N VAL A 138 -15.85 -2.44 -12.64
CA VAL A 138 -14.63 -2.63 -11.87
C VAL A 138 -14.69 -1.79 -10.60
N GLU A 139 -14.39 -2.40 -9.46
CA GLU A 139 -14.35 -1.77 -8.14
C GLU A 139 -12.93 -1.79 -7.57
N ASN A 140 -12.60 -0.84 -6.69
CA ASN A 140 -11.28 -0.79 -6.04
C ASN A 140 -10.98 -2.00 -5.13
N SER A 141 -11.99 -2.78 -4.79
CA SER A 141 -11.90 -4.02 -4.01
C SER A 141 -11.64 -5.27 -4.85
N ASP A 142 -11.70 -5.17 -6.18
CA ASP A 142 -11.50 -6.31 -7.06
C ASP A 142 -10.05 -6.80 -7.02
N ILE A 143 -9.90 -8.12 -7.11
CA ILE A 143 -8.60 -8.78 -7.09
C ILE A 143 -8.24 -9.19 -8.52
N TYR A 144 -7.00 -8.85 -8.91
CA TYR A 144 -6.44 -9.21 -10.21
C TYR A 144 -5.43 -10.35 -10.08
N ASP A 145 -5.37 -11.19 -11.08
CA ASP A 145 -4.24 -12.10 -11.26
C ASP A 145 -2.97 -11.27 -11.50
N LEU A 146 -1.95 -11.52 -10.71
CA LEU A 146 -0.67 -10.82 -10.83
C LEU A 146 0.12 -11.23 -12.06
N ALA A 147 -0.25 -12.34 -12.71
CA ALA A 147 0.42 -12.86 -13.90
C ALA A 147 1.95 -12.80 -13.76
N SER A 148 2.66 -12.16 -14.68
CA SER A 148 4.12 -12.08 -14.66
C SER A 148 4.72 -11.23 -13.54
N ILE A 149 3.94 -10.42 -12.83
CA ILE A 149 4.43 -9.75 -11.61
C ILE A 149 4.87 -10.78 -10.56
N THR A 150 4.30 -11.99 -10.59
CA THR A 150 4.72 -13.13 -9.74
C THR A 150 6.22 -13.42 -9.89
N LYS A 151 6.81 -13.23 -11.07
CA LYS A 151 8.25 -13.46 -11.29
C LYS A 151 9.11 -12.56 -10.39
N ILE A 152 8.72 -11.31 -10.24
CA ILE A 152 9.47 -10.34 -9.41
C ILE A 152 9.01 -10.34 -7.96
N ALA A 153 7.72 -10.53 -7.68
CA ALA A 153 7.17 -10.48 -6.33
C ALA A 153 7.38 -11.79 -5.53
N SER A 154 7.71 -12.90 -6.19
CA SER A 154 7.93 -14.20 -5.55
C SER A 154 9.26 -14.80 -5.99
N SER A 155 9.40 -15.20 -7.26
CA SER A 155 10.57 -15.97 -7.73
C SER A 155 11.88 -15.21 -7.53
N ALA A 156 11.95 -13.95 -7.92
CA ALA A 156 13.17 -13.16 -7.77
C ALA A 156 13.57 -12.98 -6.29
N LEU A 157 12.59 -12.73 -5.41
CA LEU A 157 12.87 -12.56 -3.97
C LEU A 157 13.43 -13.84 -3.35
N ILE A 158 12.90 -15.01 -3.73
CA ILE A 158 13.41 -16.30 -3.26
C ILE A 158 14.83 -16.53 -3.77
N LEU A 159 15.10 -16.22 -5.04
CA LEU A 159 16.45 -16.35 -5.61
C LEU A 159 17.45 -15.41 -4.93
N MET A 160 17.05 -14.16 -4.64
CA MET A 160 17.87 -13.21 -3.88
C MET A 160 18.20 -13.75 -2.48
N GLN A 161 17.23 -14.35 -1.80
CA GLN A 161 17.46 -14.99 -0.50
C GLN A 161 18.47 -16.16 -0.63
N LEU A 162 18.25 -17.07 -1.58
CA LEU A 162 19.14 -18.20 -1.81
C LEU A 162 20.58 -17.75 -2.18
N GLU A 163 20.72 -16.67 -2.91
CA GLU A 163 22.03 -16.08 -3.23
C GLU A 163 22.71 -15.53 -1.97
N SER A 164 21.97 -14.83 -1.11
CA SER A 164 22.50 -14.32 0.16
C SER A 164 22.95 -15.45 1.11
N GLU A 165 22.34 -16.62 0.98
CA GLU A 165 22.70 -17.85 1.72
C GLU A 165 23.81 -18.67 1.03
N ASN A 166 24.38 -18.20 -0.08
CA ASN A 166 25.35 -18.92 -0.94
C ASN A 166 24.84 -20.29 -1.48
N ARG A 167 23.54 -20.43 -1.64
CA ARG A 167 22.86 -21.62 -2.19
C ARG A 167 22.49 -21.47 -3.66
N PHE A 168 22.66 -20.29 -4.20
CA PHE A 168 22.35 -19.92 -5.57
C PHE A 168 23.35 -18.85 -6.04
N SER A 169 23.70 -18.85 -7.31
CA SER A 169 24.53 -17.81 -7.93
C SER A 169 23.98 -17.44 -9.29
N VAL A 170 23.72 -16.16 -9.52
CA VAL A 170 23.25 -15.64 -10.81
C VAL A 170 24.28 -15.82 -11.93
N ASP A 171 25.55 -15.95 -11.60
CA ASP A 171 26.65 -16.15 -12.56
C ASP A 171 26.85 -17.62 -12.93
N SER A 172 26.13 -18.55 -12.30
CA SER A 172 26.12 -19.97 -12.65
C SER A 172 25.23 -20.25 -13.86
N THR A 173 25.43 -21.40 -14.48
CA THR A 173 24.61 -21.86 -15.61
C THR A 173 23.34 -22.58 -15.12
N LEU A 174 22.31 -22.61 -15.94
CA LEU A 174 21.05 -23.29 -15.63
C LEU A 174 21.30 -24.81 -15.44
N GLY A 175 22.19 -25.42 -16.23
CA GLY A 175 22.54 -26.82 -16.12
C GLY A 175 23.23 -27.21 -14.81
N SER A 176 23.90 -26.25 -14.11
CA SER A 176 24.50 -26.54 -12.81
C SER A 176 23.48 -26.79 -11.70
N TYR A 177 22.24 -26.31 -11.88
CA TYR A 177 21.14 -26.52 -10.93
C TYR A 177 20.14 -27.60 -11.38
N LEU A 178 20.07 -27.87 -12.69
CA LEU A 178 19.12 -28.82 -13.28
C LEU A 178 19.81 -29.80 -14.24
N PRO A 179 20.92 -30.47 -13.83
CA PRO A 179 21.67 -31.33 -14.70
C PRO A 179 20.83 -32.48 -15.27
N GLU A 180 20.02 -33.13 -14.44
CA GLU A 180 19.20 -34.28 -14.83
C GLU A 180 18.21 -33.99 -15.97
N ILE A 181 17.78 -32.72 -16.10
CA ILE A 181 16.80 -32.30 -17.10
C ILE A 181 17.47 -31.74 -18.35
N LEU A 182 18.64 -31.10 -18.20
CA LEU A 182 19.21 -30.23 -19.23
C LEU A 182 20.50 -30.77 -19.88
N ASP A 183 21.08 -31.86 -19.37
CA ASP A 183 22.38 -32.36 -19.85
C ASP A 183 22.44 -32.64 -21.37
N SER A 184 21.31 -33.04 -21.96
CA SER A 184 21.18 -33.29 -23.39
C SER A 184 20.75 -32.07 -24.22
N THR A 185 20.63 -30.89 -23.61
CA THR A 185 20.12 -29.69 -24.28
C THR A 185 21.16 -28.58 -24.33
N GLU A 186 21.03 -27.66 -25.29
CA GLU A 186 21.86 -26.47 -25.38
C GLU A 186 21.58 -25.48 -24.22
N TYR A 187 20.40 -25.54 -23.61
CA TYR A 187 19.97 -24.66 -22.52
C TYR A 187 20.80 -24.81 -21.24
N LYS A 188 21.55 -25.91 -21.09
CA LYS A 188 22.41 -26.11 -19.90
C LYS A 188 23.48 -25.03 -19.72
N ASN A 189 23.90 -24.41 -20.81
CA ASN A 189 24.96 -23.41 -20.81
C ASN A 189 24.43 -21.96 -20.56
N LEU A 190 23.11 -21.77 -20.53
CA LEU A 190 22.53 -20.44 -20.28
C LEU A 190 22.87 -19.94 -18.88
N VAL A 191 23.45 -18.76 -18.83
CA VAL A 191 23.78 -18.09 -17.56
C VAL A 191 22.49 -17.58 -16.91
N LEU A 192 22.31 -17.86 -15.64
CA LEU A 192 21.07 -17.51 -14.91
C LEU A 192 20.77 -16.01 -14.91
N LYS A 193 21.79 -15.19 -14.82
CA LYS A 193 21.67 -13.73 -14.93
C LYS A 193 21.04 -13.29 -16.26
N GLU A 194 21.42 -13.92 -17.36
CA GLU A 194 20.86 -13.62 -18.69
C GLU A 194 19.39 -14.03 -18.79
N ILE A 195 19.03 -15.18 -18.19
CA ILE A 195 17.63 -15.61 -18.12
C ILE A 195 16.80 -14.64 -17.29
N LEU A 196 17.28 -14.26 -16.10
CA LEU A 196 16.58 -13.35 -15.18
C LEU A 196 16.41 -11.95 -15.73
N THR A 197 17.29 -11.52 -16.62
CA THR A 197 17.24 -10.20 -17.28
C THR A 197 16.63 -10.23 -18.68
N HIS A 198 16.04 -11.37 -19.12
CA HIS A 198 15.46 -11.58 -20.44
C HIS A 198 16.46 -11.36 -21.60
N GLN A 199 17.71 -11.83 -21.43
CA GLN A 199 18.79 -11.68 -22.41
C GLN A 199 19.31 -13.04 -22.95
N ALA A 200 18.67 -14.14 -22.58
CA ALA A 200 19.13 -15.48 -22.91
C ALA A 200 18.71 -15.99 -24.31
N GLY A 201 18.25 -15.12 -25.21
CA GLY A 201 17.87 -15.49 -26.57
C GLY A 201 16.59 -14.90 -27.07
#